data_114c0fd6b1f59c1fd5ac0c28eba45a32
#
_entry.id   114c0fd6b1f59c1fd5ac0c28eba45a32
#
_cell.length_a   1.000
_cell.length_b   1.000
_cell.length_c   1.000
_cell.angle_alpha   90.00
_cell.angle_beta   90.00
_cell.angle_gamma   90.00
#
_symmetry.space_group_name_H-M   'P 1'
#
loop_
_entity.id
_entity.type
_entity.pdbx_description
1 polymer ?
#
loop_
_entity_poly.entity_id
_entity_poly.type
_entity_poly.pdbx_seq_one_letter_code
_entity_poly.pdbx_strand_id
1 'polypeptide(L)'
;RSSAASDVYKRQVLCDACLASFDCELSQPLETAEMGRWFACGWYRGAARQSILAWKDHGDEECDRPFSDALCRLAERAGVIDAMDGVREICDTILVVPASSSIASMRQRGRRHMMPLAKRLSAFLRCRTGFRVQVCDALTNKGIKGKSVETKGTEQRAQRLKGHVMVRPGVTLQNKAVILVDDIVTSGATMRRCVDALTSQGALVITVLALAHTPAGRPLTA
;
A
#
# COMPACT_ATOMS: atom_id res chain seq x y z
N ARG A 1 -28.10 -1.74 -36.80
CA ARG A 1 -26.77 -2.35 -36.90
C ARG A 1 -25.71 -1.42 -36.30
N SER A 2 -25.65 -1.40 -34.99
CA SER A 2 -24.53 -0.77 -34.28
C SER A 2 -24.62 -1.12 -32.78
N SER A 3 -24.30 -2.37 -32.42
CA SER A 3 -24.43 -2.81 -31.04
C SER A 3 -23.19 -3.50 -30.48
N ALA A 4 -22.25 -3.92 -31.30
CA ALA A 4 -21.10 -4.68 -30.85
C ALA A 4 -19.91 -3.81 -30.41
N ALA A 5 -19.78 -2.59 -30.91
CA ALA A 5 -18.67 -1.68 -30.56
C ALA A 5 -18.88 -0.95 -29.22
N SER A 6 -20.15 -0.80 -28.77
CA SER A 6 -20.46 -0.10 -27.52
C SER A 6 -20.29 -0.98 -26.27
N ASP A 7 -20.35 -2.30 -26.40
CA ASP A 7 -20.24 -3.22 -25.25
C ASP A 7 -18.80 -3.50 -24.82
N VAL A 8 -17.83 -3.34 -25.70
CA VAL A 8 -16.40 -3.46 -25.37
C VAL A 8 -15.93 -2.24 -24.54
N TYR A 9 -16.44 -1.04 -24.82
CA TYR A 9 -16.10 0.19 -24.09
C TYR A 9 -16.74 0.27 -22.69
N LYS A 10 -17.82 -0.44 -22.42
CA LYS A 10 -18.52 -0.43 -21.11
C LYS A 10 -17.83 -1.24 -20.02
N ARG A 11 -16.75 -1.97 -20.32
CA ARG A 11 -15.99 -2.79 -19.35
C ARG A 11 -14.67 -2.16 -18.88
N GLN A 12 -14.27 -1.03 -19.43
CA GLN A 12 -13.01 -0.38 -19.08
C GLN A 12 -13.26 0.74 -18.10
N VAL A 13 -13.04 0.46 -16.81
CA VAL A 13 -13.22 1.41 -15.69
C VAL A 13 -12.22 2.55 -15.77
N LEU A 14 -10.99 2.26 -16.20
CA LEU A 14 -9.93 3.24 -16.45
C LEU A 14 -9.58 3.23 -17.94
N CYS A 15 -9.50 4.40 -18.56
CA CYS A 15 -9.02 4.52 -19.93
C CYS A 15 -7.52 4.14 -20.04
N ASP A 16 -7.06 3.88 -21.27
CA ASP A 16 -5.68 3.45 -21.52
C ASP A 16 -4.63 4.43 -20.97
N ALA A 17 -4.88 5.74 -21.07
CA ALA A 17 -4.00 6.76 -20.50
C ALA A 17 -3.91 6.70 -18.97
N CYS A 18 -5.05 6.40 -18.30
CA CYS A 18 -5.07 6.18 -16.85
C CYS A 18 -4.32 4.90 -16.48
N LEU A 19 -4.53 3.81 -17.22
CA LEU A 19 -3.83 2.54 -16.98
C LEU A 19 -2.33 2.67 -17.18
N ALA A 20 -1.89 3.33 -18.27
CA ALA A 20 -0.48 3.58 -18.57
C ALA A 20 0.23 4.38 -17.46
N SER A 21 -0.48 5.23 -16.73
CA SER A 21 0.09 5.98 -15.61
C SER A 21 0.48 5.11 -14.40
N PHE A 22 0.05 3.84 -14.36
CA PHE A 22 0.40 2.84 -13.36
C PHE A 22 1.28 1.71 -13.91
N ASP A 23 1.92 1.92 -15.04
CA ASP A 23 2.79 0.92 -15.67
C ASP A 23 4.29 1.28 -15.58
N CYS A 24 4.65 2.09 -14.59
CA CYS A 24 6.02 2.38 -14.23
C CYS A 24 6.52 1.44 -13.13
N GLU A 25 7.84 1.45 -12.95
CA GLU A 25 8.49 0.87 -11.78
C GLU A 25 9.38 1.95 -11.17
N LEU A 26 8.80 2.67 -10.22
CA LEU A 26 9.53 3.65 -9.43
C LEU A 26 10.07 2.98 -8.18
N SER A 27 11.31 3.23 -7.81
CA SER A 27 11.89 2.67 -6.58
C SER A 27 12.71 3.70 -5.82
N GLN A 28 12.75 3.52 -4.50
CA GLN A 28 13.51 4.35 -3.57
C GLN A 28 14.15 3.47 -2.49
N PRO A 29 15.29 3.85 -1.90
CA PRO A 29 15.91 3.10 -0.83
C PRO A 29 15.00 2.90 0.39
N LEU A 30 15.06 1.69 0.96
CA LEU A 30 14.43 1.31 2.22
C LEU A 30 15.31 0.24 2.88
N GLU A 31 16.34 0.67 3.59
CA GLU A 31 17.39 -0.19 4.15
C GLU A 31 16.87 -1.25 5.14
N THR A 32 15.71 -1.00 5.75
CA THR A 32 15.06 -1.93 6.71
C THR A 32 14.27 -3.04 6.04
N ALA A 33 14.16 -3.05 4.72
CA ALA A 33 13.52 -4.12 3.96
C ALA A 33 14.57 -5.03 3.31
N GLU A 34 14.28 -6.33 3.18
CA GLU A 34 15.18 -7.32 2.57
C GLU A 34 15.63 -6.96 1.15
N MET A 35 14.73 -6.41 0.35
CA MET A 35 15.06 -5.93 -0.98
C MET A 35 15.85 -4.60 -0.98
N GLY A 36 16.08 -3.97 0.19
CA GLY A 36 16.74 -2.68 0.33
C GLY A 36 15.96 -1.51 -0.31
N ARG A 37 14.76 -1.76 -0.82
CA ARG A 37 13.97 -0.79 -1.60
C ARG A 37 12.48 -0.99 -1.39
N TRP A 38 11.71 0.07 -1.69
CA TRP A 38 10.27 0.00 -1.91
C TRP A 38 9.95 0.47 -3.33
N PHE A 39 8.77 0.10 -3.85
CA PHE A 39 8.40 0.31 -5.24
C PHE A 39 7.01 0.95 -5.36
N ALA A 40 6.78 1.70 -6.47
CA ALA A 40 5.48 2.23 -6.83
C ALA A 40 5.18 2.08 -8.33
N CYS A 41 3.90 1.90 -8.66
CA CYS A 41 3.44 1.74 -10.04
C CYS A 41 3.56 3.01 -10.88
N GLY A 42 3.59 4.19 -10.27
CA GLY A 42 3.68 5.44 -11.01
C GLY A 42 3.81 6.69 -10.13
N TRP A 43 3.89 7.85 -10.80
CA TRP A 43 3.92 9.14 -10.12
C TRP A 43 2.52 9.59 -9.73
N TYR A 44 2.35 10.08 -8.48
CA TYR A 44 1.09 10.65 -7.99
C TYR A 44 0.85 12.04 -8.62
N ARG A 45 0.49 12.07 -9.90
CA ARG A 45 0.18 13.28 -10.67
C ARG A 45 -0.77 12.96 -11.83
N GLY A 46 -1.39 14.00 -12.41
CA GLY A 46 -2.25 13.86 -13.60
C GLY A 46 -3.32 12.78 -13.43
N ALA A 47 -3.43 11.90 -14.41
CA ALA A 47 -4.42 10.82 -14.45
C ALA A 47 -4.31 9.85 -13.26
N ALA A 48 -3.10 9.48 -12.83
CA ALA A 48 -2.92 8.61 -11.67
C ALA A 48 -3.48 9.23 -10.39
N ARG A 49 -3.24 10.53 -10.16
CA ARG A 49 -3.80 11.24 -9.00
C ARG A 49 -5.32 11.27 -9.03
N GLN A 50 -5.92 11.60 -10.17
CA GLN A 50 -7.37 11.67 -10.32
C GLN A 50 -8.03 10.30 -10.09
N SER A 51 -7.49 9.24 -10.70
CA SER A 51 -7.99 7.87 -10.55
C SER A 51 -7.92 7.38 -9.10
N ILE A 52 -6.80 7.63 -8.40
CA ILE A 52 -6.66 7.22 -6.99
C ILE A 52 -7.63 8.02 -6.10
N LEU A 53 -7.84 9.31 -6.33
CA LEU A 53 -8.79 10.11 -5.56
C LEU A 53 -10.24 9.63 -5.77
N ALA A 54 -10.65 9.38 -7.02
CA ALA A 54 -11.97 8.85 -7.33
C ALA A 54 -12.21 7.52 -6.61
N TRP A 55 -11.26 6.60 -6.69
CA TRP A 55 -11.33 5.31 -6.01
C TRP A 55 -11.35 5.42 -4.48
N LYS A 56 -10.47 6.26 -3.93
CA LYS A 56 -10.23 6.32 -2.49
C LYS A 56 -11.30 7.12 -1.76
N ASP A 57 -11.70 8.28 -2.31
CA ASP A 57 -12.51 9.26 -1.61
C ASP A 57 -13.97 9.31 -2.14
N HIS A 58 -14.21 8.86 -3.38
CA HIS A 58 -15.55 8.81 -3.97
C HIS A 58 -16.13 7.40 -4.07
N GLY A 59 -15.38 6.37 -3.65
CA GLY A 59 -15.88 5.00 -3.53
C GLY A 59 -16.02 4.25 -4.85
N ASP A 60 -15.24 4.61 -5.87
CA ASP A 60 -15.24 3.93 -7.17
C ASP A 60 -14.58 2.53 -7.05
N GLU A 61 -15.36 1.57 -6.53
CA GLU A 61 -14.87 0.20 -6.25
C GLU A 61 -14.51 -0.58 -7.51
N GLU A 62 -14.99 -0.17 -8.68
CA GLU A 62 -14.63 -0.80 -9.94
C GLU A 62 -13.13 -0.66 -10.25
N CYS A 63 -12.47 0.36 -9.66
CA CYS A 63 -11.01 0.53 -9.73
C CYS A 63 -10.22 -0.50 -8.91
N ASP A 64 -10.84 -1.28 -8.02
CA ASP A 64 -10.14 -2.30 -7.22
C ASP A 64 -9.40 -3.31 -8.11
N ARG A 65 -10.01 -3.72 -9.21
CA ARG A 65 -9.41 -4.68 -10.15
C ARG A 65 -8.21 -4.12 -10.90
N PRO A 66 -8.31 -3.02 -11.66
CA PRO A 66 -7.17 -2.47 -12.39
C PRO A 66 -6.00 -2.06 -11.48
N PHE A 67 -6.26 -1.53 -10.28
CA PHE A 67 -5.21 -1.23 -9.32
C PHE A 67 -4.55 -2.48 -8.73
N SER A 68 -5.33 -3.52 -8.45
CA SER A 68 -4.76 -4.81 -8.04
C SER A 68 -3.88 -5.41 -9.13
N ASP A 69 -4.32 -5.36 -10.39
CA ASP A 69 -3.55 -5.86 -11.52
C ASP A 69 -2.24 -5.05 -11.71
N ALA A 70 -2.26 -3.73 -11.47
CA ALA A 70 -1.06 -2.90 -11.48
C ALA A 70 -0.06 -3.32 -10.39
N LEU A 71 -0.52 -3.55 -9.16
CA LEU A 71 0.34 -4.04 -8.06
C LEU A 71 0.91 -5.44 -8.35
N CYS A 72 0.13 -6.34 -8.95
CA CYS A 72 0.61 -7.66 -9.34
C CYS A 72 1.72 -7.56 -10.40
N ARG A 73 1.53 -6.73 -11.44
CA ARG A 73 2.58 -6.48 -12.45
C ARG A 73 3.81 -5.84 -11.83
N LEU A 74 3.64 -4.90 -10.91
CA LEU A 74 4.77 -4.28 -10.20
C LEU A 74 5.54 -5.33 -9.40
N ALA A 75 4.88 -6.19 -8.64
CA ALA A 75 5.52 -7.24 -7.85
C ALA A 75 6.35 -8.19 -8.73
N GLU A 76 5.86 -8.53 -9.92
CA GLU A 76 6.56 -9.37 -10.88
C GLU A 76 7.80 -8.66 -11.45
N ARG A 77 7.65 -7.43 -11.95
CA ARG A 77 8.77 -6.66 -12.53
C ARG A 77 9.86 -6.32 -11.50
N ALA A 78 9.47 -5.95 -10.30
CA ALA A 78 10.39 -5.59 -9.22
C ALA A 78 11.14 -6.78 -8.61
N GLY A 79 10.93 -8.01 -9.08
CA GLY A 79 11.63 -9.20 -8.57
C GLY A 79 11.15 -9.65 -7.18
N VAL A 80 9.92 -9.28 -6.78
CA VAL A 80 9.39 -9.67 -5.46
C VAL A 80 9.25 -11.19 -5.34
N ILE A 81 8.96 -11.88 -6.45
CA ILE A 81 8.84 -13.34 -6.50
C ILE A 81 10.18 -13.99 -6.13
N ASP A 82 11.28 -13.52 -6.72
CA ASP A 82 12.63 -14.04 -6.43
C ASP A 82 13.04 -13.71 -4.99
N ALA A 83 12.71 -12.53 -4.50
CA ALA A 83 12.95 -12.14 -3.10
C ALA A 83 12.17 -13.02 -2.12
N MET A 84 10.94 -13.45 -2.47
CA MET A 84 10.16 -14.40 -1.68
C MET A 84 10.88 -15.77 -1.58
N ASP A 85 11.45 -16.23 -2.68
CA ASP A 85 12.21 -17.48 -2.66
C ASP A 85 13.46 -17.40 -1.76
N GLY A 86 14.12 -16.24 -1.70
CA GLY A 86 15.26 -15.99 -0.83
C GLY A 86 14.95 -16.10 0.68
N VAL A 87 13.69 -15.93 1.08
CA VAL A 87 13.29 -16.04 2.50
C VAL A 87 12.63 -17.38 2.86
N ARG A 88 12.59 -18.34 1.93
CA ARG A 88 11.89 -19.62 2.07
C ARG A 88 12.36 -20.46 3.25
N GLU A 89 13.63 -20.43 3.56
CA GLU A 89 14.22 -21.21 4.68
C GLU A 89 14.00 -20.54 6.04
N ILE A 90 13.67 -19.23 6.04
CA ILE A 90 13.55 -18.42 7.26
C ILE A 90 12.09 -18.26 7.69
N CYS A 91 11.18 -18.17 6.70
CA CYS A 91 9.77 -17.85 6.94
C CYS A 91 8.86 -18.91 6.32
N ASP A 92 7.87 -19.37 7.10
CA ASP A 92 6.86 -20.36 6.68
C ASP A 92 5.66 -19.74 5.95
N THR A 93 5.44 -18.46 6.15
CA THR A 93 4.26 -17.74 5.65
C THR A 93 4.63 -16.32 5.28
N ILE A 94 4.09 -15.86 4.16
CA ILE A 94 4.20 -14.46 3.72
C ILE A 94 2.87 -13.77 3.97
N LEU A 95 2.92 -12.60 4.59
CA LEU A 95 1.77 -11.78 4.88
C LEU A 95 1.75 -10.57 3.95
N VAL A 96 0.66 -10.37 3.22
CA VAL A 96 0.38 -9.11 2.53
C VAL A 96 -0.37 -8.21 3.52
N VAL A 97 0.29 -7.15 3.96
CA VAL A 97 -0.21 -6.27 5.01
C VAL A 97 -0.57 -4.91 4.41
N PRO A 98 -1.84 -4.48 4.45
CA PRO A 98 -2.20 -3.11 4.11
C PRO A 98 -1.60 -2.10 5.09
N ALA A 99 -1.09 -0.98 4.58
CA ALA A 99 -0.61 0.11 5.41
C ALA A 99 -1.74 0.67 6.30
N SER A 100 -1.34 1.19 7.45
CA SER A 100 -2.28 1.67 8.45
C SER A 100 -2.98 2.97 8.00
N SER A 101 -4.29 2.91 7.84
CA SER A 101 -5.12 4.10 7.66
C SER A 101 -5.59 4.66 9.02
N SER A 102 -5.77 5.99 9.11
CA SER A 102 -6.37 6.57 10.32
C SER A 102 -7.81 6.14 10.50
N ILE A 103 -8.26 6.02 11.77
CA ILE A 103 -9.66 5.68 12.09
C ILE A 103 -10.62 6.71 11.48
N ALA A 104 -10.26 7.99 11.49
CA ALA A 104 -11.06 9.05 10.89
C ALA A 104 -11.22 8.84 9.37
N SER A 105 -10.12 8.56 8.65
CA SER A 105 -10.15 8.27 7.22
C SER A 105 -10.97 7.00 6.89
N MET A 106 -10.88 5.96 7.72
CA MET A 106 -11.68 4.75 7.54
C MET A 106 -13.18 5.00 7.75
N ARG A 107 -13.54 5.81 8.75
CA ARG A 107 -14.95 6.19 9.00
C ARG A 107 -15.51 7.05 7.88
N GLN A 108 -14.73 8.00 7.37
CA GLN A 108 -15.13 8.87 6.27
C GLN A 108 -15.38 8.10 4.98
N ARG A 109 -14.56 7.08 4.68
CA ARG A 109 -14.66 6.28 3.45
C ARG A 109 -15.63 5.12 3.54
N GLY A 110 -16.02 4.71 4.73
CA GLY A 110 -16.91 3.56 4.95
C GLY A 110 -16.29 2.20 4.58
N ARG A 111 -15.09 2.17 3.97
CA ARG A 111 -14.44 0.94 3.52
C ARG A 111 -12.91 0.93 3.76
N ARG A 112 -12.36 -0.28 3.74
CA ARG A 112 -10.91 -0.52 3.75
C ARG A 112 -10.43 -0.74 2.31
N HIS A 113 -10.22 0.35 1.58
CA HIS A 113 -9.92 0.35 0.15
C HIS A 113 -8.69 -0.48 -0.26
N MET A 114 -7.69 -0.64 0.62
CA MET A 114 -6.52 -1.48 0.34
C MET A 114 -6.76 -2.98 0.50
N MET A 115 -7.84 -3.41 1.16
CA MET A 115 -8.09 -4.84 1.40
C MET A 115 -8.36 -5.65 0.12
N PRO A 116 -9.17 -5.19 -0.85
CA PRO A 116 -9.34 -5.88 -2.13
C PRO A 116 -8.00 -6.06 -2.87
N LEU A 117 -7.16 -5.02 -2.90
CA LEU A 117 -5.85 -5.04 -3.54
C LEU A 117 -4.91 -6.07 -2.87
N ALA A 118 -4.85 -6.04 -1.53
CA ALA A 118 -4.05 -6.99 -0.76
C ALA A 118 -4.50 -8.45 -0.99
N LYS A 119 -5.82 -8.71 -1.04
CA LYS A 119 -6.37 -10.05 -1.31
C LYS A 119 -5.97 -10.56 -2.69
N ARG A 120 -6.09 -9.71 -3.72
CA ARG A 120 -5.75 -10.11 -5.09
C ARG A 120 -4.24 -10.32 -5.26
N LEU A 121 -3.42 -9.44 -4.71
CA LEU A 121 -1.96 -9.59 -4.69
C LEU A 121 -1.56 -10.89 -3.95
N SER A 122 -2.15 -11.16 -2.79
CA SER A 122 -1.89 -12.40 -2.05
C SER A 122 -2.24 -13.66 -2.86
N ALA A 123 -3.38 -13.66 -3.56
CA ALA A 123 -3.78 -14.77 -4.43
C ALA A 123 -2.81 -14.93 -5.62
N PHE A 124 -2.40 -13.83 -6.24
CA PHE A 124 -1.43 -13.80 -7.32
C PHE A 124 -0.08 -14.40 -6.88
N LEU A 125 0.49 -13.90 -5.79
CA LEU A 125 1.78 -14.35 -5.28
C LEU A 125 1.74 -15.83 -4.88
N ARG A 126 0.67 -16.28 -4.24
CA ARG A 126 0.47 -17.69 -3.89
C ARG A 126 0.46 -18.58 -5.14
N CYS A 127 -0.22 -18.17 -6.19
CA CYS A 127 -0.30 -18.91 -7.45
C CYS A 127 1.07 -19.00 -8.14
N ARG A 128 1.87 -17.93 -8.07
CA ARG A 128 3.17 -17.84 -8.75
C ARG A 128 4.30 -18.57 -8.01
N THR A 129 4.25 -18.63 -6.68
CA THR A 129 5.37 -19.11 -5.87
C THR A 129 5.09 -20.42 -5.13
N GLY A 130 3.82 -20.80 -4.98
CA GLY A 130 3.42 -21.91 -4.12
C GLY A 130 3.61 -21.67 -2.62
N PHE A 131 4.06 -20.46 -2.22
CA PHE A 131 4.15 -20.09 -0.79
C PHE A 131 2.77 -20.04 -0.14
N ARG A 132 2.74 -20.20 1.16
CA ARG A 132 1.59 -19.84 1.98
C ARG A 132 1.52 -18.32 2.10
N VAL A 133 0.75 -17.67 1.22
CA VAL A 133 0.55 -16.21 1.24
C VAL A 133 -0.83 -15.88 1.77
N GLN A 134 -0.92 -14.99 2.76
CA GLN A 134 -2.15 -14.60 3.42
C GLN A 134 -2.25 -13.07 3.54
N VAL A 135 -3.46 -12.53 3.56
CA VAL A 135 -3.69 -11.13 3.91
C VAL A 135 -3.83 -11.00 5.42
N CYS A 136 -3.11 -10.06 6.00
CA CYS A 136 -3.19 -9.76 7.42
C CYS A 136 -3.40 -8.25 7.65
N ASP A 137 -4.53 -7.88 8.27
CA ASP A 137 -4.77 -6.52 8.74
C ASP A 137 -4.00 -6.28 10.06
N ALA A 138 -2.68 -6.35 9.98
CA ALA A 138 -1.81 -6.35 11.15
C ALA A 138 -1.70 -4.98 11.82
N LEU A 139 -1.91 -3.89 11.10
CA LEU A 139 -1.58 -2.55 11.55
C LEU A 139 -2.80 -1.75 12.00
N THR A 140 -2.61 -0.94 13.01
CA THR A 140 -3.59 0.06 13.47
C THR A 140 -2.90 1.38 13.77
N ASN A 141 -3.60 2.47 13.49
CA ASN A 141 -3.13 3.81 13.83
C ASN A 141 -3.98 4.31 15.01
N LYS A 142 -3.44 4.23 16.22
CA LYS A 142 -4.09 4.83 17.38
C LYS A 142 -3.72 6.30 17.41
N GLY A 143 -4.67 7.18 17.11
CA GLY A 143 -4.56 8.59 17.46
C GLY A 143 -4.31 8.69 18.96
N ILE A 144 -3.33 9.48 19.37
CA ILE A 144 -3.09 9.74 20.80
C ILE A 144 -4.32 10.47 21.34
N LYS A 145 -5.17 9.77 22.10
CA LYS A 145 -6.11 10.40 23.00
C LYS A 145 -5.31 10.93 24.21
N GLY A 146 -4.58 12.02 24.02
CA GLY A 146 -3.96 12.74 25.11
C GLY A 146 -4.94 13.78 25.62
N LYS A 147 -5.32 13.71 26.92
CA LYS A 147 -5.86 14.87 27.65
C LYS A 147 -4.95 16.05 27.39
N SER A 148 -5.50 17.18 26.95
CA SER A 148 -4.77 18.42 26.73
C SER A 148 -4.13 18.88 28.05
N VAL A 149 -2.85 18.66 28.18
CA VAL A 149 -2.02 19.48 29.04
C VAL A 149 -1.35 20.49 28.11
N GLU A 150 -1.64 21.75 28.35
CA GLU A 150 -1.12 22.88 27.60
C GLU A 150 0.39 22.87 27.61
N THR A 151 1.00 22.64 26.44
CA THR A 151 2.41 22.88 26.22
C THR A 151 2.57 23.58 24.90
N LYS A 152 3.21 24.76 24.98
CA LYS A 152 3.48 25.70 23.89
C LYS A 152 4.45 25.08 22.87
N GLY A 153 4.05 24.99 21.58
CA GLY A 153 4.93 24.65 20.46
C GLY A 153 4.16 24.04 19.30
N THR A 154 4.03 24.77 18.17
CA THR A 154 3.32 24.35 16.96
C THR A 154 3.93 23.12 16.31
N GLU A 155 5.25 22.92 16.36
CA GLU A 155 5.94 21.74 15.81
C GLU A 155 5.70 20.46 16.62
N GLN A 156 5.68 20.55 17.94
CA GLN A 156 5.37 19.41 18.80
C GLN A 156 3.89 18.99 18.71
N ARG A 157 2.97 19.93 18.42
CA ARG A 157 1.57 19.58 18.10
C ARG A 157 1.46 18.77 16.80
N ALA A 158 2.17 19.15 15.75
CA ALA A 158 2.19 18.42 14.48
C ALA A 158 2.80 17.02 14.61
N GLN A 159 3.80 16.82 15.46
CA GLN A 159 4.37 15.50 15.75
C GLN A 159 3.46 14.63 16.64
N ARG A 160 2.76 15.21 17.61
CA ARG A 160 1.80 14.50 18.47
C ARG A 160 0.51 14.09 17.72
N LEU A 161 0.09 14.82 16.70
CA LEU A 161 -1.06 14.48 15.85
C LEU A 161 -0.74 13.36 14.84
N LYS A 162 0.53 13.03 14.63
CA LYS A 162 0.95 11.87 13.81
C LYS A 162 0.79 10.60 14.66
N GLY A 163 -0.40 9.97 14.54
CA GLY A 163 -0.75 8.76 15.28
C GLY A 163 0.36 7.70 15.26
N HIS A 164 0.50 6.96 16.37
CA HIS A 164 1.41 5.82 16.46
C HIS A 164 0.85 4.64 15.68
N VAL A 165 1.60 4.19 14.68
CA VAL A 165 1.34 2.90 14.03
C VAL A 165 1.78 1.79 14.97
N MET A 166 0.90 0.83 15.19
CA MET A 166 1.15 -0.32 16.07
C MET A 166 0.62 -1.59 15.42
N VAL A 167 1.22 -2.72 15.75
CA VAL A 167 0.66 -4.03 15.43
C VAL A 167 -0.57 -4.27 16.32
N ARG A 168 -1.63 -4.82 15.73
CA ARG A 168 -2.87 -5.13 16.45
C ARG A 168 -2.63 -6.22 17.48
N PRO A 169 -3.26 -6.15 18.67
CA PRO A 169 -3.23 -7.22 19.65
C PRO A 169 -3.68 -8.56 19.03
N GLY A 170 -3.00 -9.64 19.38
CA GLY A 170 -3.31 -10.98 18.90
C GLY A 170 -2.74 -11.32 17.51
N VAL A 171 -2.06 -10.40 16.83
CA VAL A 171 -1.34 -10.71 15.58
C VAL A 171 0.07 -11.21 15.92
N THR A 172 0.39 -12.40 15.47
CA THR A 172 1.75 -12.99 15.59
C THR A 172 2.50 -12.79 14.29
N LEU A 173 3.65 -12.11 14.37
CA LEU A 173 4.52 -11.80 13.22
C LEU A 173 5.85 -12.54 13.25
N GLN A 174 6.15 -13.25 14.34
CA GLN A 174 7.37 -14.04 14.48
C GLN A 174 7.47 -15.06 13.35
N ASN A 175 8.62 -15.17 12.72
CA ASN A 175 8.90 -16.07 11.58
C ASN A 175 7.97 -15.85 10.38
N LYS A 176 7.44 -14.65 10.21
CA LYS A 176 6.63 -14.25 9.05
C LYS A 176 7.38 -13.24 8.21
N ALA A 177 7.36 -13.44 6.90
CA ALA A 177 7.76 -12.40 5.97
C ALA A 177 6.56 -11.51 5.61
N VAL A 178 6.81 -10.24 5.34
CA VAL A 178 5.76 -9.25 5.07
C VAL A 178 6.03 -8.50 3.78
N ILE A 179 5.00 -8.38 2.95
CA ILE A 179 4.92 -7.41 1.86
C ILE A 179 3.90 -6.36 2.29
N LEU A 180 4.37 -5.14 2.57
CA LEU A 180 3.50 -4.02 2.92
C LEU A 180 2.91 -3.40 1.64
N VAL A 181 1.62 -3.07 1.64
CA VAL A 181 0.97 -2.43 0.50
C VAL A 181 0.32 -1.10 0.90
N ASP A 182 0.51 -0.06 0.08
CA ASP A 182 -0.05 1.28 0.33
C ASP A 182 -0.65 1.87 -0.96
N ASP A 183 -1.50 2.88 -0.82
CA ASP A 183 -2.05 3.61 -1.98
C ASP A 183 -1.04 4.65 -2.49
N ILE A 184 -0.54 5.51 -1.62
CA ILE A 184 0.35 6.62 -1.99
C ILE A 184 1.47 6.76 -0.97
N VAL A 185 2.70 6.69 -1.44
CA VAL A 185 3.86 7.08 -0.65
C VAL A 185 4.24 8.52 -0.97
N THR A 186 4.14 9.41 0.03
CA THR A 186 4.56 10.81 -0.08
C THR A 186 6.01 10.96 0.42
N SER A 187 6.22 11.39 1.64
CA SER A 187 7.56 11.46 2.27
C SER A 187 8.07 10.10 2.76
N GLY A 188 7.27 9.05 2.68
CA GLY A 188 7.58 7.73 3.22
C GLY A 188 7.49 7.62 4.75
N ALA A 189 7.13 8.69 5.45
CA ALA A 189 7.12 8.68 6.93
C ALA A 189 6.10 7.68 7.52
N THR A 190 4.92 7.53 6.91
CA THR A 190 3.92 6.54 7.36
C THR A 190 4.40 5.12 7.04
N MET A 191 4.92 4.92 5.83
CA MET A 191 5.49 3.66 5.39
C MET A 191 6.60 3.19 6.33
N ARG A 192 7.60 4.02 6.64
CA ARG A 192 8.68 3.67 7.58
C ARG A 192 8.14 3.26 8.94
N ARG A 193 7.19 4.01 9.52
CA ARG A 193 6.55 3.63 10.79
C ARG A 193 5.81 2.29 10.73
N CYS A 194 5.18 1.98 9.58
CA CYS A 194 4.56 0.67 9.39
C CYS A 194 5.63 -0.42 9.39
N VAL A 195 6.73 -0.22 8.68
CA VAL A 195 7.86 -1.15 8.64
C VAL A 195 8.47 -1.32 10.03
N ASP A 196 8.79 -0.23 10.74
CA ASP A 196 9.34 -0.26 12.10
C ASP A 196 8.42 -1.01 13.08
N ALA A 197 7.10 -0.79 12.98
CA ALA A 197 6.14 -1.50 13.82
C ALA A 197 6.10 -3.01 13.53
N LEU A 198 6.24 -3.42 12.27
CA LEU A 198 6.26 -4.82 11.87
C LEU A 198 7.57 -5.51 12.29
N THR A 199 8.70 -4.89 12.02
CA THR A 199 10.04 -5.43 12.35
C THR A 199 10.25 -5.50 13.85
N SER A 200 9.77 -4.53 14.63
CA SER A 200 9.83 -4.58 16.10
C SER A 200 9.05 -5.74 16.72
N GLN A 201 8.15 -6.37 15.97
CA GLN A 201 7.39 -7.56 16.37
C GLN A 201 7.92 -8.85 15.73
N GLY A 202 9.14 -8.80 15.16
CA GLY A 202 9.83 -9.97 14.61
C GLY A 202 9.42 -10.35 13.19
N ALA A 203 8.75 -9.46 12.45
CA ALA A 203 8.50 -9.67 11.02
C ALA A 203 9.72 -9.35 10.18
N LEU A 204 9.95 -10.14 9.12
CA LEU A 204 10.90 -9.86 8.07
C LEU A 204 10.17 -9.10 6.95
N VAL A 205 10.42 -7.80 6.78
CA VAL A 205 9.76 -7.04 5.71
C VAL A 205 10.53 -7.21 4.41
N ILE A 206 9.93 -7.89 3.42
CA ILE A 206 10.54 -8.10 2.09
C ILE A 206 10.64 -6.76 1.36
N THR A 207 9.53 -6.07 1.20
CA THR A 207 9.44 -4.78 0.51
C THR A 207 8.11 -4.07 0.80
N VAL A 208 7.97 -2.86 0.25
CA VAL A 208 6.71 -2.12 0.21
C VAL A 208 6.32 -1.85 -1.24
N LEU A 209 5.07 -2.10 -1.58
CA LEU A 209 4.49 -1.83 -2.89
C LEU A 209 3.41 -0.76 -2.76
N ALA A 210 3.44 0.26 -3.62
CA ALA A 210 2.45 1.33 -3.63
C ALA A 210 1.88 1.56 -5.04
N LEU A 211 0.66 2.10 -5.13
CA LEU A 211 0.10 2.51 -6.42
C LEU A 211 0.83 3.74 -6.96
N ALA A 212 1.17 4.69 -6.09
CA ALA A 212 1.81 5.91 -6.55
C ALA A 212 2.81 6.50 -5.54
N HIS A 213 3.76 7.26 -6.06
CA HIS A 213 4.72 8.04 -5.31
C HIS A 213 4.63 9.53 -5.64
N THR A 214 4.65 10.38 -4.63
CA THR A 214 4.71 11.83 -4.81
C THR A 214 6.17 12.23 -5.06
N PRO A 215 6.50 12.90 -6.17
CA PRO A 215 7.87 13.35 -6.42
C PRO A 215 8.34 14.30 -5.32
N ALA A 216 9.56 14.11 -4.82
CA ALA A 216 10.17 15.02 -3.88
C ALA A 216 10.41 16.38 -4.55
N GLY A 217 9.95 17.48 -3.95
CA GLY A 217 10.44 18.83 -4.27
C GLY A 217 9.63 19.70 -5.22
N ARG A 218 8.31 19.47 -5.44
CA ARG A 218 7.42 20.52 -5.95
C ARG A 218 6.12 20.58 -5.16
N PRO A 219 5.72 21.78 -4.64
CA PRO A 219 4.37 21.96 -4.14
C PRO A 219 3.41 21.69 -5.30
N LEU A 220 2.34 20.93 -5.02
CA LEU A 220 1.22 20.74 -5.92
C LEU A 220 0.56 22.12 -6.11
N THR A 221 0.98 22.87 -7.11
CA THR A 221 0.17 24.00 -7.59
C THR A 221 -1.11 23.41 -8.16
N ALA A 222 -2.21 23.97 -7.70
CA ALA A 222 -3.59 23.61 -7.98
C ALA A 222 -3.91 23.56 -9.48
#